data_49399046b19bd444e486fe50a00919db
#
_entry.id   49399046b19bd444e486fe50a00919db
#
_cell.length_a   1.000
_cell.length_b   1.000
_cell.length_c   1.000
_cell.angle_alpha   90.00
_cell.angle_beta   90.00
_cell.angle_gamma   90.00
#
_symmetry.space_group_name_H-M   'P 1'
#
loop_
_entity.id
_entity.type
_entity.pdbx_description
1 polymer ?
#
loop_
_entity_poly.entity_id
_entity_poly.type
_entity_poly.pdbx_seq_one_letter_code
_entity_poly.pdbx_strand_id
1 'polypeptide(L)'
;MQPISPAEIMEDLFLPLFIERVPCGFPSPAQDYIEDRLDLNKLVLRHPSATYFIKVSGDSMIEAGIGHEDLLVVDRSLTATHGDIVVAAVAGEFTVKELRTRPFLQLMPRNRHYSPIEFHNMEELEIFGVVTFILKSTKNRHQNLL
;
A
#
# COMPACT_ATOMS: atom_id res chain seq x y z
N MET A 1 -16.37 0.19 -3.53
CA MET A 1 -15.23 0.92 -4.08
C MET A 1 -14.88 0.35 -5.45
N GLN A 2 -14.77 1.19 -6.44
CA GLN A 2 -14.35 0.76 -7.77
C GLN A 2 -12.92 1.20 -8.02
N PRO A 3 -12.08 0.33 -8.59
CA PRO A 3 -10.73 0.74 -8.94
C PRO A 3 -10.76 1.70 -10.13
N ILE A 4 -9.83 2.63 -10.12
CA ILE A 4 -9.61 3.54 -11.24
C ILE A 4 -8.79 2.84 -12.33
N SER A 5 -8.72 3.44 -13.51
CA SER A 5 -7.94 2.90 -14.63
C SER A 5 -6.46 2.77 -14.26
N PRO A 6 -5.73 1.81 -14.87
CA PRO A 6 -4.29 1.69 -14.66
C PRO A 6 -3.55 2.99 -14.97
N ALA A 7 -2.48 3.24 -14.24
CA ALA A 7 -1.67 4.44 -14.44
C ALA A 7 -0.90 4.38 -15.76
N GLU A 8 -0.77 5.54 -16.42
CA GLU A 8 0.07 5.72 -17.59
C GLU A 8 1.24 6.62 -17.23
N ILE A 9 2.44 6.21 -17.63
CA ILE A 9 3.65 7.02 -17.46
C ILE A 9 3.89 7.77 -18.76
N MET A 10 3.63 9.09 -18.76
CA MET A 10 3.76 9.93 -19.96
C MET A 10 5.18 10.42 -20.19
N GLU A 11 5.92 10.67 -19.11
CA GLU A 11 7.31 11.14 -19.15
C GLU A 11 8.04 10.81 -17.86
N ASP A 12 9.36 10.76 -17.96
CA ASP A 12 10.22 10.55 -16.80
C ASP A 12 10.40 11.87 -16.04
N LEU A 13 10.30 11.80 -14.71
CA LEU A 13 10.57 12.94 -13.84
C LEU A 13 11.57 12.53 -12.77
N PHE A 14 12.80 13.02 -12.91
CA PHE A 14 13.89 12.72 -11.97
C PHE A 14 14.07 13.85 -10.98
N LEU A 15 14.00 13.52 -9.70
CA LEU A 15 14.22 14.46 -8.61
C LEU A 15 15.42 14.02 -7.76
N PRO A 16 16.10 14.96 -7.09
CA PRO A 16 17.24 14.62 -6.25
C PRO A 16 16.88 13.66 -5.12
N LEU A 17 17.71 12.67 -4.90
CA LEU A 17 17.63 11.73 -3.78
C LEU A 17 18.92 11.80 -2.99
N PHE A 18 18.84 12.05 -1.70
CA PHE A 18 19.98 11.94 -0.80
C PHE A 18 20.24 10.48 -0.51
N ILE A 19 21.41 9.98 -0.86
CA ILE A 19 21.75 8.57 -0.67
C ILE A 19 21.94 8.25 0.81
N GLU A 20 22.50 9.17 1.59
CA GLU A 20 22.71 8.95 3.00
C GLU A 20 21.41 9.02 3.78
N ARG A 21 21.27 8.11 4.74
CA ARG A 21 20.08 8.02 5.57
C ARG A 21 20.11 9.09 6.65
N VAL A 22 18.96 9.69 6.87
CA VAL A 22 18.77 10.65 7.95
C VAL A 22 18.17 9.90 9.15
N PRO A 23 18.83 9.93 10.32
CA PRO A 23 18.30 9.25 11.49
C PRO A 23 17.04 9.95 12.01
N CYS A 24 16.06 9.16 12.47
CA CYS A 24 14.84 9.67 13.10
C CYS A 24 14.99 9.87 14.61
N GLY A 25 16.03 9.28 15.21
CA GLY A 25 16.32 9.40 16.63
C GLY A 25 17.27 10.56 16.92
N PHE A 26 18.45 10.23 17.46
CA PHE A 26 19.46 11.24 17.73
C PHE A 26 20.03 11.79 16.42
N PRO A 27 20.22 13.12 16.33
CA PRO A 27 20.79 13.71 15.12
C PRO A 27 22.24 13.28 14.95
N SER A 28 22.63 13.09 13.69
CA SER A 28 24.04 12.91 13.31
C SER A 28 24.59 14.22 12.77
N PRO A 29 25.93 14.43 12.86
CA PRO A 29 26.53 15.60 12.22
C PRO A 29 26.19 15.66 10.74
N ALA A 30 25.90 16.86 10.26
CA ALA A 30 25.71 17.07 8.84
C ALA A 30 27.00 16.76 8.09
N GLN A 31 26.90 15.94 7.07
CA GLN A 31 28.03 15.58 6.20
C GLN A 31 27.72 16.03 4.78
N ASP A 32 28.74 16.03 3.94
CA ASP A 32 28.52 16.24 2.52
C ASP A 32 27.61 15.12 2.00
N TYR A 33 26.51 15.49 1.39
CA TYR A 33 25.58 14.51 0.85
C TYR A 33 26.04 14.07 -0.54
N ILE A 34 25.78 12.79 -0.82
CA ILE A 34 25.88 12.24 -2.17
C ILE A 34 24.46 12.21 -2.73
N GLU A 35 24.30 12.86 -3.88
CA GLU A 35 23.00 12.96 -4.53
C GLU A 35 22.88 11.91 -5.63
N ASP A 36 21.75 11.25 -5.69
CA ASP A 36 21.31 10.45 -6.82
C ASP A 36 20.01 11.04 -7.36
N ARG A 37 19.44 10.41 -8.34
CA ARG A 37 18.19 10.88 -8.95
C ARG A 37 17.15 9.80 -8.88
N LEU A 38 15.95 10.19 -8.49
CA LEU A 38 14.82 9.29 -8.31
C LEU A 38 13.69 9.67 -9.24
N ASP A 39 13.20 8.73 -10.02
CA ASP A 39 11.91 8.80 -10.69
C ASP A 39 10.89 8.03 -9.86
N LEU A 40 9.97 8.76 -9.22
CA LEU A 40 8.96 8.17 -8.35
C LEU A 40 8.05 7.21 -9.12
N ASN A 41 7.75 7.51 -10.38
CA ASN A 41 6.94 6.64 -11.22
C ASN A 41 7.59 5.26 -11.37
N LYS A 42 8.88 5.22 -11.65
CA LYS A 42 9.63 3.96 -11.79
C LYS A 42 9.72 3.19 -10.49
N LEU A 43 9.82 3.90 -9.37
CA LEU A 43 9.87 3.26 -8.06
C LEU A 43 8.54 2.61 -7.69
N VAL A 44 7.44 3.31 -7.89
CA VAL A 44 6.12 2.96 -7.37
C VAL A 44 5.29 2.17 -8.38
N LEU A 45 5.43 2.47 -9.67
CA LEU A 45 4.63 1.88 -10.73
C LEU A 45 5.45 0.85 -11.52
N ARG A 46 5.80 -0.27 -10.89
CA ARG A 46 6.60 -1.33 -11.54
C ARG A 46 5.86 -2.01 -12.68
N HIS A 47 4.55 -2.12 -12.57
CA HIS A 47 3.68 -2.71 -13.57
C HIS A 47 2.53 -1.75 -13.85
N PRO A 48 2.77 -0.66 -14.64
CA PRO A 48 1.79 0.40 -14.80
C PRO A 48 0.43 -0.07 -15.31
N SER A 49 0.42 -1.04 -16.24
CA SER A 49 -0.84 -1.56 -16.79
C SER A 49 -1.65 -2.40 -15.80
N ALA A 50 -1.06 -2.80 -14.68
CA ALA A 50 -1.71 -3.58 -13.63
C ALA A 50 -1.84 -2.81 -12.31
N THR A 51 -1.50 -1.51 -12.29
CA THR A 51 -1.45 -0.70 -11.09
C THR A 51 -2.70 0.17 -10.96
N TYR A 52 -3.28 0.13 -9.76
CA TYR A 52 -4.46 0.91 -9.38
C TYR A 52 -4.18 1.70 -8.12
N PHE A 53 -4.81 2.85 -7.99
CA PHE A 53 -4.77 3.65 -6.78
C PHE A 53 -6.10 3.55 -6.07
N ILE A 54 -6.06 3.29 -4.78
CA ILE A 54 -7.26 3.07 -3.96
C ILE A 54 -7.17 3.94 -2.71
N LYS A 55 -8.21 4.72 -2.46
CA LYS A 55 -8.31 5.55 -1.28
C LYS A 55 -8.97 4.76 -0.15
N VAL A 56 -8.39 4.82 1.03
CA VAL A 56 -8.84 4.02 2.19
C VAL A 56 -9.83 4.81 3.03
N SER A 57 -10.84 4.11 3.51
CA SER A 57 -11.69 4.59 4.59
C SER A 57 -11.62 3.62 5.78
N GLY A 58 -11.74 4.17 6.99
CA GLY A 58 -11.74 3.37 8.21
C GLY A 58 -10.35 3.15 8.80
N ASP A 59 -10.29 2.35 9.87
CA ASP A 59 -9.11 2.18 10.71
C ASP A 59 -8.73 0.72 10.97
N SER A 60 -9.29 -0.24 10.24
CA SER A 60 -9.03 -1.67 10.48
C SER A 60 -7.58 -2.08 10.25
N MET A 61 -6.78 -1.25 9.60
CA MET A 61 -5.38 -1.51 9.27
C MET A 61 -4.42 -0.49 9.89
N ILE A 62 -4.84 0.20 10.94
CA ILE A 62 -4.05 1.28 11.54
C ILE A 62 -2.71 0.81 12.09
N GLU A 63 -2.63 -0.42 12.62
CA GLU A 63 -1.39 -0.98 13.16
C GLU A 63 -0.42 -1.41 12.06
N ALA A 64 -0.87 -1.45 10.81
CA ALA A 64 -0.02 -1.66 9.64
C ALA A 64 0.41 -0.33 8.98
N GLY A 65 0.07 0.80 9.60
CA GLY A 65 0.41 2.12 9.06
C GLY A 65 -0.55 2.64 7.99
N ILE A 66 -1.71 2.01 7.85
CA ILE A 66 -2.75 2.44 6.89
C ILE A 66 -3.87 3.12 7.66
N GLY A 67 -4.07 4.40 7.42
CA GLY A 67 -5.11 5.20 8.05
C GLY A 67 -6.16 5.69 7.08
N HIS A 68 -7.21 6.28 7.64
CA HIS A 68 -8.28 6.91 6.86
C HIS A 68 -7.72 7.96 5.91
N GLU A 69 -8.21 7.98 4.66
CA GLU A 69 -7.78 8.88 3.59
C GLU A 69 -6.41 8.58 2.97
N ASP A 70 -5.70 7.55 3.43
CA ASP A 70 -4.46 7.14 2.78
C ASP A 70 -4.73 6.62 1.37
N LEU A 71 -3.75 6.79 0.48
CA LEU A 71 -3.81 6.31 -0.89
C LEU A 71 -2.92 5.08 -1.03
N LEU A 72 -3.51 3.98 -1.46
CA LEU A 72 -2.77 2.74 -1.67
C LEU A 72 -2.40 2.58 -3.13
N VAL A 73 -1.19 2.10 -3.37
CA VAL A 73 -0.77 1.61 -4.69
C VAL A 73 -0.98 0.11 -4.70
N VAL A 74 -1.80 -0.38 -5.62
CA VAL A 74 -2.22 -1.78 -5.70
C VAL A 74 -1.79 -2.37 -7.03
N ASP A 75 -1.04 -3.46 -6.97
CA ASP A 75 -0.54 -4.18 -8.15
C ASP A 75 -1.32 -5.49 -8.31
N ARG A 76 -2.05 -5.59 -9.41
CA ARG A 76 -2.86 -6.78 -9.70
C ARG A 76 -2.06 -7.90 -10.35
N SER A 77 -0.85 -7.62 -10.83
CA SER A 77 -0.01 -8.63 -11.49
C SER A 77 0.70 -9.55 -10.49
N LEU A 78 0.78 -9.14 -9.22
CA LEU A 78 1.46 -9.92 -8.20
C LEU A 78 0.56 -11.01 -7.63
N THR A 79 1.17 -12.16 -7.37
CA THR A 79 0.51 -13.24 -6.62
C THR A 79 0.66 -12.96 -5.13
N ALA A 80 -0.46 -12.87 -4.43
CA ALA A 80 -0.43 -12.63 -2.99
C ALA A 80 0.09 -13.83 -2.22
N THR A 81 0.92 -13.58 -1.23
CA THR A 81 1.50 -14.60 -0.34
C THR A 81 1.24 -14.23 1.11
N HIS A 82 1.53 -15.15 2.01
CA HIS A 82 1.37 -14.96 3.44
C HIS A 82 2.09 -13.67 3.91
N GLY A 83 1.37 -12.82 4.63
CA GLY A 83 1.89 -11.56 5.15
C GLY A 83 1.67 -10.36 4.25
N ASP A 84 1.28 -10.56 3.00
CA ASP A 84 0.99 -9.43 2.12
C ASP A 84 -0.27 -8.69 2.55
N ILE A 85 -0.25 -7.38 2.38
CA ILE A 85 -1.46 -6.58 2.49
C ILE A 85 -2.16 -6.61 1.14
N VAL A 86 -3.42 -6.98 1.15
CA VAL A 86 -4.19 -7.19 -0.08
C VAL A 86 -5.48 -6.39 -0.08
N VAL A 87 -5.96 -6.11 -1.27
CA VAL A 87 -7.34 -5.68 -1.48
C VAL A 87 -8.12 -6.92 -1.92
N ALA A 88 -9.14 -7.28 -1.18
CA ALA A 88 -9.93 -8.47 -1.43
C ALA A 88 -11.41 -8.15 -1.49
N ALA A 89 -12.16 -8.94 -2.25
CA ALA A 89 -13.61 -8.89 -2.28
C ALA A 89 -14.17 -9.88 -1.28
N VAL A 90 -14.99 -9.38 -0.36
CA VAL A 90 -15.68 -10.18 0.65
C VAL A 90 -17.15 -9.78 0.63
N ALA A 91 -18.03 -10.74 0.41
CA ALA A 91 -19.47 -10.50 0.34
C ALA A 91 -19.86 -9.35 -0.62
N GLY A 92 -19.16 -9.27 -1.76
CA GLY A 92 -19.43 -8.26 -2.78
C GLY A 92 -18.80 -6.88 -2.52
N GLU A 93 -18.04 -6.73 -1.45
CA GLU A 93 -17.40 -5.46 -1.09
C GLU A 93 -15.88 -5.61 -1.02
N PHE A 94 -15.15 -4.57 -1.39
CA PHE A 94 -13.70 -4.54 -1.24
C PHE A 94 -13.30 -4.20 0.19
N THR A 95 -12.26 -4.86 0.66
CA THR A 95 -11.64 -4.59 1.96
C THR A 95 -10.13 -4.71 1.85
N VAL A 96 -9.41 -4.02 2.73
CA VAL A 96 -7.95 -4.07 2.82
C VAL A 96 -7.58 -4.82 4.09
N LYS A 97 -6.84 -5.90 3.96
CA LYS A 97 -6.45 -6.76 5.09
C LYS A 97 -5.10 -7.41 4.82
N GLU A 98 -4.50 -7.99 5.86
CA GLU A 98 -3.31 -8.82 5.71
C GLU A 98 -3.73 -10.24 5.40
N LEU A 99 -3.16 -10.82 4.32
CA LEU A 99 -3.41 -12.21 3.98
C LEU A 99 -2.58 -13.11 4.89
N ARG A 100 -3.25 -14.08 5.50
CA ARG A 100 -2.62 -15.13 6.26
C ARG A 100 -3.05 -16.49 5.71
N THR A 101 -2.08 -17.30 5.34
CA THR A 101 -2.33 -18.64 4.79
C THR A 101 -2.03 -19.74 5.80
N ARG A 102 -1.37 -19.42 6.90
CA ARG A 102 -1.04 -20.37 7.96
C ARG A 102 -1.17 -19.70 9.35
N PRO A 103 -1.60 -20.44 10.38
CA PRO A 103 -1.94 -21.87 10.36
C PRO A 103 -3.19 -22.20 9.54
N PHE A 104 -4.02 -21.23 9.19
CA PHE A 104 -5.18 -21.39 8.33
C PHE A 104 -5.44 -20.12 7.54
N LEU A 105 -6.26 -20.22 6.49
CA LEU A 105 -6.52 -19.11 5.59
C LEU A 105 -7.44 -18.08 6.22
N GLN A 106 -6.97 -16.85 6.30
CA GLN A 106 -7.76 -15.75 6.82
C GLN A 106 -7.27 -14.40 6.30
N LEU A 107 -8.16 -13.43 6.34
CA LEU A 107 -7.84 -12.02 6.16
C LEU A 107 -7.78 -11.38 7.54
N MET A 108 -6.60 -10.91 7.92
CA MET A 108 -6.32 -10.40 9.25
C MET A 108 -6.37 -8.86 9.24
N PRO A 109 -7.25 -8.25 10.05
CA PRO A 109 -7.16 -6.82 10.29
C PRO A 109 -5.91 -6.52 11.14
N ARG A 110 -5.36 -5.34 10.97
CA ARG A 110 -4.24 -4.87 11.78
C ARG A 110 -4.75 -3.79 12.73
N ASN A 111 -5.72 -4.19 13.52
CA ASN A 111 -6.32 -3.43 14.60
C ASN A 111 -7.03 -4.44 15.52
N ARG A 112 -6.62 -4.45 16.78
CA ARG A 112 -7.12 -5.42 17.77
C ARG A 112 -8.62 -5.33 18.04
N HIS A 113 -9.27 -4.25 17.62
CA HIS A 113 -10.72 -4.09 17.80
C HIS A 113 -11.54 -4.75 16.70
N TYR A 114 -10.89 -5.34 15.69
CA TYR A 114 -11.53 -6.01 14.58
C TYR A 114 -11.18 -7.49 14.58
N SER A 115 -12.11 -8.31 14.12
CA SER A 115 -11.94 -9.76 14.05
C SER A 115 -11.46 -10.20 12.67
N PRO A 116 -10.64 -11.26 12.59
CA PRO A 116 -10.26 -11.83 11.29
C PRO A 116 -11.44 -12.42 10.55
N ILE A 117 -11.32 -12.49 9.23
CA ILE A 117 -12.28 -13.17 8.36
C ILE A 117 -11.64 -14.48 7.91
N GLU A 118 -12.25 -15.60 8.26
CA GLU A 118 -11.72 -16.92 7.96
C GLU A 118 -12.34 -17.50 6.70
N PHE A 119 -11.55 -18.30 5.97
CA PHE A 119 -11.95 -18.98 4.75
C PHE A 119 -11.55 -20.43 4.81
N HIS A 120 -12.33 -21.33 4.20
CA HIS A 120 -12.01 -22.75 4.17
C HIS A 120 -10.93 -23.06 3.13
N ASN A 121 -10.92 -22.34 2.00
CA ASN A 121 -9.95 -22.51 0.94
C ASN A 121 -9.78 -21.23 0.12
N MET A 122 -8.77 -21.22 -0.77
CA MET A 122 -8.47 -20.04 -1.61
C MET A 122 -9.57 -19.74 -2.64
N GLU A 123 -10.41 -20.72 -2.99
CA GLU A 123 -11.49 -20.49 -3.96
C GLU A 123 -12.59 -19.60 -3.41
N GLU A 124 -12.75 -19.54 -2.09
CA GLU A 124 -13.71 -18.65 -1.43
C GLU A 124 -13.22 -17.23 -1.31
N LEU A 125 -11.94 -16.99 -1.53
CA LEU A 125 -11.29 -15.72 -1.36
C LEU A 125 -10.92 -15.12 -2.71
N GLU A 126 -11.50 -13.97 -3.01
CA GLU A 126 -11.16 -13.22 -4.22
C GLU A 126 -10.23 -12.07 -3.88
N ILE A 127 -8.98 -12.16 -4.34
CA ILE A 127 -7.97 -11.11 -4.14
C ILE A 127 -7.92 -10.25 -5.39
N PHE A 128 -8.18 -8.94 -5.22
CA PHE A 128 -8.09 -7.97 -6.29
C PHE A 128 -6.63 -7.66 -6.63
N GLY A 129 -5.80 -7.45 -5.63
CA GLY A 129 -4.39 -7.13 -5.83
C GLY A 129 -3.62 -6.99 -4.54
N VAL A 130 -2.32 -6.81 -4.68
CA VAL A 130 -1.39 -6.66 -3.56
C VAL A 130 -1.06 -5.18 -3.36
N VAL A 131 -1.15 -4.70 -2.13
CA VAL A 131 -0.75 -3.34 -1.78
C VAL A 131 0.76 -3.29 -1.71
N THR A 132 1.38 -2.43 -2.52
CA THR A 132 2.83 -2.31 -2.61
C THR A 132 3.37 -1.06 -1.93
N PHE A 133 2.59 0.01 -1.88
CA PHE A 133 2.98 1.28 -1.25
C PHE A 133 1.78 1.95 -0.62
N ILE A 134 2.06 2.75 0.39
CA ILE A 134 1.09 3.59 1.08
C ILE A 134 1.55 5.04 0.93
N LEU A 135 0.68 5.89 0.37
CA LEU A 135 0.92 7.33 0.31
C LEU A 135 0.10 8.00 1.41
N LYS A 136 0.79 8.65 2.31
CA LYS A 136 0.21 9.33 3.45
C LYS A 136 0.64 10.79 3.46
N SER A 137 -0.33 11.71 3.46
CA SER A 137 -0.04 13.11 3.64
C SER A 137 0.13 13.43 5.12
N THR A 138 1.19 14.14 5.48
CA THR A 138 1.45 14.56 6.87
C THR A 138 1.03 15.99 7.14
N LYS A 139 0.82 16.76 6.08
CA LYS A 139 0.40 18.16 6.17
C LYS A 139 -0.97 18.32 5.53
N ASN A 140 -1.87 19.07 6.18
CA ASN A 140 -3.23 19.28 5.69
C ASN A 140 -3.99 17.97 5.45
N ARG A 141 -3.97 17.09 6.44
CA ARG A 141 -4.60 15.76 6.36
C ARG A 141 -6.08 15.78 5.98
N HIS A 142 -6.74 16.91 6.16
CA HIS A 142 -8.16 17.06 5.82
C HIS A 142 -8.38 17.45 4.36
N GLN A 143 -7.32 17.78 3.64
CA GLN A 143 -7.40 18.03 2.22
C GLN A 143 -7.15 16.73 1.46
N ASN A 144 -8.00 16.47 0.50
CA ASN A 144 -7.87 15.27 -0.33
C ASN A 144 -6.58 15.31 -1.12
N LEU A 145 -5.89 14.16 -1.19
CA LEU A 145 -4.78 13.98 -2.11
C LEU A 145 -5.25 14.03 -3.57
N LEU A 146 -6.53 13.75 -3.76
CA LEU A 146 -7.17 13.75 -5.07
C LEU A 146 -8.45 14.59 -5.02
#